data_f52b6f4a540b8f5b27a2c820a0ed9dd0
#
_entry.id   f52b6f4a540b8f5b27a2c820a0ed9dd0
#
_cell.length_a   1.000
_cell.length_b   1.000
_cell.length_c   1.000
_cell.angle_alpha   90.00
_cell.angle_beta   90.00
_cell.angle_gamma   90.00
#
_symmetry.space_group_name_H-M   'P 1'
#
loop_
_entity.id
_entity.type
_entity.pdbx_description
1 polymer ?
#
loop_
_entity_poly.entity_id
_entity_poly.type
_entity_poly.pdbx_seq_one_letter_code
_entity_poly.pdbx_strand_id
1 'polypeptide(L)'
;LYTQFMGEVGTNDGFAATMCLIVIVIALMFFFLQKALGRRFTYSMSALKPMEAADPKGWRGVVSHIVVYLVALVAALPQITVLVTSFIGTINGSLFTGEFTLDNYRNIFAKSNTSAITNSYLFGLIAIVIVVVCGILISYLSVRKRNALTSVLDVLTMFPYIIPGSVLGISFLYAFNGPPFMLGGTVLIIVISLSIRRMPYTIRSSTAIIGQISPSVEEALSLIHISEPTRL
;
A
#
# COMPACT_ATOMS: atom_id res chain seq x y z
N LEU A 1 0.38 -20.98 -5.05
CA LEU A 1 1.15 -20.63 -3.86
C LEU A 1 0.41 -20.97 -2.57
N TYR A 2 -0.72 -20.35 -2.29
CA TYR A 2 -1.50 -20.58 -1.07
C TYR A 2 -1.96 -22.03 -0.92
N THR A 3 -2.48 -22.64 -1.97
CA THR A 3 -2.93 -24.05 -1.99
C THR A 3 -1.78 -25.04 -1.78
N GLN A 4 -0.60 -24.74 -2.26
CA GLN A 4 0.61 -25.58 -2.06
C GLN A 4 1.17 -25.44 -0.64
N PHE A 5 0.93 -24.30 -0.01
CA PHE A 5 1.42 -24.04 1.34
C PHE A 5 0.47 -24.51 2.44
N MET A 6 -0.85 -24.42 2.21
CA MET A 6 -1.90 -24.79 3.17
C MET A 6 -2.59 -26.11 2.85
N GLY A 7 -2.12 -26.85 1.81
CA GLY A 7 -2.68 -28.14 1.44
C GLY A 7 -2.45 -29.20 2.54
N GLU A 8 -3.51 -29.90 2.95
CA GLU A 8 -3.46 -30.95 3.97
C GLU A 8 -2.64 -32.18 3.56
N VAL A 9 -2.31 -32.33 2.26
CA VAL A 9 -1.62 -33.49 1.72
C VAL A 9 -0.23 -33.08 1.23
N GLY A 10 0.77 -33.25 2.09
CA GLY A 10 2.18 -33.14 1.74
C GLY A 10 2.60 -31.71 1.36
N THR A 11 2.73 -30.84 2.33
CA THR A 11 3.34 -29.51 2.12
C THR A 11 4.79 -29.67 1.70
N ASN A 12 5.08 -29.38 0.44
CA ASN A 12 6.45 -29.26 0.00
C ASN A 12 6.90 -27.81 0.23
N ASP A 13 7.35 -27.53 1.47
CA ASP A 13 7.79 -26.20 1.89
C ASP A 13 8.93 -25.68 0.99
N GLY A 14 9.79 -26.56 0.51
CA GLY A 14 10.86 -26.20 -0.43
C GLY A 14 10.33 -25.73 -1.78
N PHE A 15 9.28 -26.36 -2.30
CA PHE A 15 8.65 -25.94 -3.56
C PHE A 15 7.94 -24.59 -3.40
N ALA A 16 7.18 -24.41 -2.31
CA ALA A 16 6.51 -23.14 -2.02
C ALA A 16 7.51 -22.00 -1.84
N ALA A 17 8.60 -22.23 -1.10
CA ALA A 17 9.69 -21.27 -0.93
C ALA A 17 10.36 -20.91 -2.26
N THR A 18 10.61 -21.89 -3.12
CA THR A 18 11.21 -21.66 -4.45
C THR A 18 10.30 -20.81 -5.33
N MET A 19 9.00 -21.10 -5.36
CA MET A 19 8.02 -20.30 -6.09
C MET A 19 7.96 -18.85 -5.57
N CYS A 20 8.00 -18.66 -4.26
CA CYS A 20 8.07 -17.33 -3.65
C CYS A 20 9.33 -16.58 -4.08
N LEU A 21 10.48 -17.25 -4.07
CA LEU A 21 11.77 -16.66 -4.45
C LEU A 21 11.77 -16.23 -5.93
N ILE A 22 11.25 -17.08 -6.83
CA ILE A 22 11.15 -16.73 -8.25
C ILE A 22 10.29 -15.48 -8.46
N VAL A 23 9.14 -15.41 -7.80
CA VAL A 23 8.24 -14.25 -7.91
C VAL A 23 8.90 -12.98 -7.36
N ILE A 24 9.63 -13.07 -6.24
CA ILE A 24 10.38 -11.95 -5.67
C ILE A 24 11.48 -11.48 -6.65
N VAL A 25 12.25 -12.39 -7.22
CA VAL A 25 13.32 -12.04 -8.17
C VAL A 25 12.76 -11.32 -9.41
N ILE A 26 11.66 -11.83 -9.97
CA ILE A 26 10.99 -11.20 -11.11
C ILE A 26 10.49 -9.80 -10.72
N ALA A 27 9.85 -9.65 -9.57
CA ALA A 27 9.35 -8.36 -9.09
C ALA A 27 10.47 -7.35 -8.86
N LEU A 28 11.58 -7.77 -8.26
CA LEU A 28 12.77 -6.93 -8.07
C LEU A 28 13.41 -6.53 -9.41
N MET A 29 13.48 -7.43 -10.37
CA MET A 29 14.00 -7.14 -11.70
C MET A 29 13.16 -6.01 -12.36
N PHE A 30 11.84 -6.11 -12.36
CA PHE A 30 10.97 -5.06 -12.88
C PHE A 30 11.11 -3.75 -12.11
N PHE A 31 11.23 -3.80 -10.79
CA PHE A 31 11.43 -2.61 -9.96
C PHE A 31 12.72 -1.87 -10.31
N PHE A 32 13.86 -2.59 -10.42
CA PHE A 32 15.13 -1.97 -10.78
C PHE A 32 15.13 -1.47 -12.22
N LEU A 33 14.47 -2.20 -13.14
CA LEU A 33 14.28 -1.76 -14.52
C LEU A 33 13.49 -0.45 -14.58
N GLN A 34 12.36 -0.38 -13.88
CA GLN A 34 11.55 0.84 -13.76
C GLN A 34 12.35 2.01 -13.16
N LYS A 35 13.13 1.74 -12.10
CA LYS A 35 13.98 2.76 -11.46
C LYS A 35 15.10 3.25 -12.40
N ALA A 36 15.68 2.36 -13.19
CA ALA A 36 16.70 2.70 -14.19
C ALA A 36 16.13 3.53 -15.33
N LEU A 37 14.95 3.14 -15.86
CA LEU A 37 14.25 3.89 -16.89
C LEU A 37 13.79 5.26 -16.39
N GLY A 38 13.24 5.32 -15.17
CA GLY A 38 12.77 6.58 -14.57
C GLY A 38 13.87 7.60 -14.32
N ARG A 39 15.14 7.16 -14.17
CA ARG A 39 16.28 8.08 -14.08
C ARG A 39 16.58 8.81 -15.38
N ARG A 40 16.18 8.27 -16.54
CA ARG A 40 16.38 8.90 -17.85
C ARG A 40 15.31 9.94 -18.19
N PHE A 41 14.16 9.90 -17.51
CA PHE A 41 13.03 10.80 -17.75
C PHE A 41 12.77 11.61 -16.49
N THR A 42 13.35 12.79 -16.40
CA THR A 42 13.07 13.77 -15.34
C THR A 42 11.81 14.56 -15.72
N TYR A 43 10.69 14.21 -15.12
CA TYR A 43 9.48 15.02 -15.19
C TYR A 43 9.48 16.01 -14.03
N SER A 44 10.12 17.17 -14.20
CA SER A 44 10.01 18.26 -13.26
C SER A 44 8.75 19.07 -13.56
N MET A 45 7.70 18.88 -12.79
CA MET A 45 6.60 19.83 -12.78
C MET A 45 7.01 21.03 -11.93
N SER A 46 7.15 22.21 -12.56
CA SER A 46 7.33 23.45 -11.82
C SER A 46 5.98 23.85 -11.23
N ALA A 47 5.93 24.03 -9.90
CA ALA A 47 4.73 24.55 -9.22
C ALA A 47 4.33 25.95 -9.73
N LEU A 48 5.27 26.67 -10.37
CA LEU A 48 5.07 28.01 -10.95
C LEU A 48 4.50 27.99 -12.37
N LYS A 49 4.54 26.84 -13.05
CA LYS A 49 3.90 26.64 -14.37
C LYS A 49 3.19 25.29 -14.37
N PRO A 50 1.96 25.20 -13.86
CA PRO A 50 1.14 24.01 -14.04
C PRO A 50 0.96 23.78 -15.55
N MET A 51 1.07 22.51 -15.99
CA MET A 51 0.77 22.17 -17.35
C MET A 51 -0.70 22.50 -17.63
N GLU A 52 -0.94 23.38 -18.59
CA GLU A 52 -2.30 23.60 -19.07
C GLU A 52 -2.85 22.32 -19.66
N ALA A 53 -4.06 21.96 -19.23
CA ALA A 53 -4.75 20.81 -19.81
C ALA A 53 -5.00 21.08 -21.30
N ALA A 54 -4.41 20.26 -22.17
CA ALA A 54 -4.68 20.35 -23.59
C ALA A 54 -6.07 19.74 -23.85
N ASP A 55 -7.02 20.56 -24.31
CA ASP A 55 -8.33 20.07 -24.76
C ASP A 55 -8.18 19.46 -26.16
N PRO A 56 -8.23 18.14 -26.29
CA PRO A 56 -8.15 17.51 -27.59
C PRO A 56 -9.44 17.81 -28.39
N LYS A 57 -9.31 18.61 -29.46
CA LYS A 57 -10.43 18.99 -30.29
C LYS A 57 -10.68 17.99 -31.45
N GLY A 58 -11.93 17.89 -31.88
CA GLY A 58 -12.32 17.04 -33.01
C GLY A 58 -12.31 15.54 -32.66
N TRP A 59 -12.08 14.69 -33.67
CA TRP A 59 -12.15 13.23 -33.55
C TRP A 59 -11.16 12.66 -32.52
N ARG A 60 -10.00 13.29 -32.33
CA ARG A 60 -9.00 12.90 -31.34
C ARG A 60 -9.55 13.07 -29.90
N GLY A 61 -10.35 14.10 -29.67
CA GLY A 61 -11.04 14.29 -28.40
C GLY A 61 -12.04 13.18 -28.14
N VAL A 62 -12.85 12.83 -29.14
CA VAL A 62 -13.83 11.75 -29.03
C VAL A 62 -13.15 10.41 -28.71
N VAL A 63 -12.11 10.06 -29.48
CA VAL A 63 -11.35 8.82 -29.24
C VAL A 63 -10.70 8.80 -27.85
N SER A 64 -10.09 9.91 -27.43
CA SER A 64 -9.49 10.03 -26.10
C SER A 64 -10.51 9.76 -24.99
N HIS A 65 -11.70 10.36 -25.07
CA HIS A 65 -12.77 10.14 -24.09
C HIS A 65 -13.26 8.69 -24.09
N ILE A 66 -13.49 8.11 -25.28
CA ILE A 66 -13.91 6.70 -25.39
C ILE A 66 -12.88 5.78 -24.71
N VAL A 67 -11.59 5.97 -25.00
CA VAL A 67 -10.52 5.15 -24.40
C VAL A 67 -10.50 5.31 -22.87
N VAL A 68 -10.56 6.55 -22.38
CA VAL A 68 -10.55 6.81 -20.92
C VAL A 68 -11.75 6.19 -20.24
N TYR A 69 -12.96 6.36 -20.79
CA TYR A 69 -14.16 5.77 -20.20
C TYR A 69 -14.18 4.25 -20.29
N LEU A 70 -13.66 3.66 -21.36
CA LEU A 70 -13.52 2.21 -21.49
C LEU A 70 -12.56 1.65 -20.44
N VAL A 71 -11.39 2.28 -20.28
CA VAL A 71 -10.42 1.90 -19.24
C VAL A 71 -11.03 2.04 -17.84
N ALA A 72 -11.75 3.14 -17.59
CA ALA A 72 -12.43 3.37 -16.31
C ALA A 72 -13.52 2.31 -16.05
N LEU A 73 -14.30 1.96 -17.07
CA LEU A 73 -15.31 0.91 -16.97
C LEU A 73 -14.68 -0.45 -16.64
N VAL A 74 -13.62 -0.84 -17.38
CA VAL A 74 -12.89 -2.10 -17.10
C VAL A 74 -12.30 -2.10 -15.70
N ALA A 75 -11.73 -0.99 -15.25
CA ALA A 75 -11.21 -0.85 -13.90
C ALA A 75 -12.31 -0.91 -12.82
N ALA A 76 -13.55 -0.52 -13.14
CA ALA A 76 -14.70 -0.57 -12.24
C ALA A 76 -15.38 -1.95 -12.20
N LEU A 77 -15.11 -2.85 -13.15
CA LEU A 77 -15.75 -4.18 -13.20
C LEU A 77 -15.66 -4.97 -11.90
N PRO A 78 -14.50 -5.07 -11.20
CA PRO A 78 -14.42 -5.79 -9.94
C PRO A 78 -15.37 -5.21 -8.88
N GLN A 79 -15.47 -3.87 -8.77
CA GLN A 79 -16.35 -3.19 -7.82
C GLN A 79 -17.82 -3.41 -8.15
N ILE A 80 -18.17 -3.33 -9.44
CA ILE A 80 -19.52 -3.61 -9.92
C ILE A 80 -19.88 -5.06 -9.63
N THR A 81 -18.97 -6.00 -9.87
CA THR A 81 -19.18 -7.42 -9.57
C THR A 81 -19.46 -7.63 -8.09
N VAL A 82 -18.65 -7.06 -7.19
CA VAL A 82 -18.86 -7.14 -5.75
C VAL A 82 -20.21 -6.54 -5.37
N LEU A 83 -20.58 -5.40 -5.94
CA LEU A 83 -21.87 -4.76 -5.69
C LEU A 83 -23.04 -5.65 -6.11
N VAL A 84 -23.00 -6.21 -7.31
CA VAL A 84 -24.05 -7.10 -7.82
C VAL A 84 -24.13 -8.39 -7.00
N THR A 85 -22.99 -9.05 -6.74
CA THR A 85 -22.95 -10.30 -5.98
C THR A 85 -23.35 -10.12 -4.53
N SER A 86 -23.22 -8.92 -3.95
CA SER A 86 -23.68 -8.65 -2.58
C SER A 86 -25.18 -8.77 -2.40
N PHE A 87 -25.96 -8.65 -3.49
CA PHE A 87 -27.41 -8.83 -3.50
C PHE A 87 -27.85 -10.23 -3.95
N ILE A 88 -26.93 -11.13 -4.19
CA ILE A 88 -27.24 -12.51 -4.64
C ILE A 88 -27.04 -13.48 -3.48
N GLY A 89 -28.01 -14.37 -3.28
CA GLY A 89 -27.93 -15.41 -2.29
C GLY A 89 -26.80 -16.41 -2.61
N THR A 90 -26.19 -16.96 -1.56
CA THR A 90 -25.12 -17.97 -1.69
C THR A 90 -25.48 -19.23 -0.91
N ILE A 91 -25.14 -20.39 -1.48
CA ILE A 91 -25.21 -21.68 -0.78
C ILE A 91 -23.81 -22.00 -0.28
N ASN A 92 -23.68 -22.26 1.02
CA ASN A 92 -22.40 -22.58 1.68
C ASN A 92 -21.26 -21.57 1.40
N GLY A 93 -21.63 -20.29 1.13
CA GLY A 93 -20.67 -19.22 0.92
C GLY A 93 -19.91 -19.22 -0.40
N SER A 94 -20.16 -20.18 -1.29
CA SER A 94 -19.36 -20.34 -2.52
C SER A 94 -20.16 -20.41 -3.83
N LEU A 95 -21.43 -20.84 -3.77
CA LEU A 95 -22.27 -20.97 -4.95
C LEU A 95 -23.38 -19.92 -4.94
N PHE A 96 -23.48 -19.12 -6.01
CA PHE A 96 -24.55 -18.16 -6.18
C PHE A 96 -25.85 -18.84 -6.59
N THR A 97 -26.95 -18.54 -5.88
CA THR A 97 -28.28 -19.10 -6.17
C THR A 97 -28.97 -18.41 -7.34
N GLY A 98 -28.51 -17.22 -7.70
CA GLY A 98 -29.19 -16.36 -8.67
C GLY A 98 -30.41 -15.62 -8.12
N GLU A 99 -30.81 -15.89 -6.88
CA GLU A 99 -31.92 -15.22 -6.22
C GLU A 99 -31.47 -13.91 -5.57
N PHE A 100 -32.29 -12.87 -5.73
CA PHE A 100 -32.03 -11.57 -5.11
C PHE A 100 -32.38 -11.62 -3.62
N THR A 101 -31.42 -11.23 -2.75
CA THR A 101 -31.61 -11.23 -1.31
C THR A 101 -30.87 -10.08 -0.62
N LEU A 102 -31.38 -9.65 0.52
CA LEU A 102 -30.73 -8.72 1.44
C LEU A 102 -30.11 -9.43 2.66
N ASP A 103 -30.15 -10.75 2.70
CA ASP A 103 -29.67 -11.51 3.88
C ASP A 103 -28.19 -11.35 4.12
N ASN A 104 -27.39 -11.14 3.06
CA ASN A 104 -25.96 -10.83 3.20
C ASN A 104 -25.76 -9.57 4.07
N TYR A 105 -26.57 -8.53 3.86
CA TYR A 105 -26.51 -7.28 4.64
C TYR A 105 -27.04 -7.46 6.06
N ARG A 106 -28.11 -8.26 6.25
CA ARG A 106 -28.62 -8.58 7.60
C ARG A 106 -27.59 -9.34 8.42
N ASN A 107 -26.90 -10.30 7.79
CA ASN A 107 -25.89 -11.11 8.42
C ASN A 107 -24.62 -10.32 8.84
N ILE A 108 -24.32 -9.22 8.18
CA ILE A 108 -23.21 -8.32 8.59
C ILE A 108 -23.42 -7.79 10.01
N PHE A 109 -24.66 -7.47 10.39
CA PHE A 109 -25.00 -6.95 11.70
C PHE A 109 -25.27 -8.03 12.76
N ALA A 110 -25.11 -9.30 12.41
CA ALA A 110 -25.14 -10.37 13.39
C ALA A 110 -23.96 -10.23 14.38
N LYS A 111 -24.19 -10.57 15.65
CA LYS A 111 -23.21 -10.39 16.74
C LYS A 111 -21.82 -11.00 16.42
N SER A 112 -21.78 -12.12 15.70
CA SER A 112 -20.54 -12.78 15.29
C SER A 112 -19.67 -11.95 14.34
N ASN A 113 -20.29 -11.11 13.52
CA ASN A 113 -19.61 -10.34 12.48
C ASN A 113 -19.26 -8.90 12.93
N THR A 114 -19.98 -8.38 13.93
CA THR A 114 -19.76 -7.03 14.46
C THR A 114 -18.35 -6.89 15.06
N SER A 115 -17.84 -7.92 15.73
CA SER A 115 -16.47 -7.92 16.28
C SER A 115 -15.41 -7.85 15.19
N ALA A 116 -15.61 -8.53 14.05
CA ALA A 116 -14.69 -8.48 12.92
C ALA A 116 -14.62 -7.07 12.31
N ILE A 117 -15.78 -6.41 12.19
CA ILE A 117 -15.86 -5.02 11.70
C ILE A 117 -15.11 -4.08 12.65
N THR A 118 -15.44 -4.12 13.96
CA THR A 118 -14.80 -3.28 14.99
C THR A 118 -13.29 -3.49 15.02
N ASN A 119 -12.83 -4.75 14.98
CA ASN A 119 -11.41 -5.07 14.97
C ASN A 119 -10.71 -4.54 13.71
N SER A 120 -11.34 -4.62 12.54
CA SER A 120 -10.79 -4.10 11.29
C SER A 120 -10.57 -2.59 11.36
N TYR A 121 -11.54 -1.84 11.89
CA TYR A 121 -11.39 -0.39 12.09
C TYR A 121 -10.34 -0.06 13.13
N LEU A 122 -10.34 -0.73 14.27
CA LEU A 122 -9.38 -0.47 15.36
C LEU A 122 -7.94 -0.77 14.93
N PHE A 123 -7.69 -1.94 14.33
CA PHE A 123 -6.34 -2.31 13.88
C PHE A 123 -5.89 -1.42 12.72
N GLY A 124 -6.81 -1.06 11.82
CA GLY A 124 -6.55 -0.10 10.75
C GLY A 124 -6.16 1.28 11.30
N LEU A 125 -6.88 1.79 12.30
CA LEU A 125 -6.59 3.09 12.92
C LEU A 125 -5.20 3.09 13.59
N ILE A 126 -4.89 2.05 14.37
CA ILE A 126 -3.57 1.92 15.00
C ILE A 126 -2.46 1.87 13.93
N ALA A 127 -2.67 1.07 12.88
CA ALA A 127 -1.71 0.97 11.78
C ALA A 127 -1.51 2.32 11.06
N ILE A 128 -2.58 3.10 10.84
CA ILE A 128 -2.49 4.43 10.22
C ILE A 128 -1.61 5.37 11.06
N VAL A 129 -1.80 5.42 12.38
CA VAL A 129 -0.96 6.26 13.26
C VAL A 129 0.52 5.89 13.13
N ILE A 130 0.84 4.59 13.18
CA ILE A 130 2.22 4.10 13.03
C ILE A 130 2.78 4.47 11.65
N VAL A 131 2.02 4.23 10.58
CA VAL A 131 2.44 4.49 9.21
C VAL A 131 2.66 5.98 8.95
N VAL A 132 1.80 6.85 9.48
CA VAL A 132 1.93 8.30 9.30
C VAL A 132 3.17 8.81 10.05
N VAL A 133 3.31 8.47 11.32
CA VAL A 133 4.45 8.93 12.14
C VAL A 133 5.78 8.41 11.55
N CYS A 134 5.91 7.10 11.39
CA CYS A 134 7.15 6.52 10.86
C CYS A 134 7.41 6.95 9.41
N GLY A 135 6.37 7.00 8.59
CA GLY A 135 6.49 7.38 7.17
C GLY A 135 6.98 8.80 6.98
N ILE A 136 6.45 9.77 7.74
CA ILE A 136 6.91 11.15 7.70
C ILE A 136 8.36 11.27 8.20
N LEU A 137 8.71 10.62 9.31
CA LEU A 137 10.07 10.64 9.84
C LEU A 137 11.09 10.07 8.86
N ILE A 138 10.81 8.91 8.28
CA ILE A 138 11.69 8.29 7.28
C ILE A 138 11.82 9.17 6.05
N SER A 139 10.71 9.76 5.58
CA SER A 139 10.72 10.66 4.42
C SER A 139 11.53 11.93 4.67
N TYR A 140 11.37 12.52 5.85
CA TYR A 140 12.15 13.70 6.25
C TYR A 140 13.66 13.40 6.24
N LEU A 141 14.06 12.28 6.87
CA LEU A 141 15.47 11.85 6.89
C LEU A 141 16.00 11.59 5.47
N SER A 142 15.21 10.95 4.62
CA SER A 142 15.61 10.61 3.25
C SER A 142 15.77 11.82 2.33
N VAL A 143 15.00 12.89 2.57
CA VAL A 143 15.08 14.13 1.77
C VAL A 143 16.12 15.10 2.32
N ARG A 144 16.10 15.34 3.64
CA ARG A 144 16.91 16.42 4.28
C ARG A 144 18.28 15.95 4.73
N LYS A 145 18.44 14.68 5.13
CA LYS A 145 19.70 14.12 5.61
C LYS A 145 20.17 12.96 4.74
N ARG A 146 20.45 13.27 3.49
CA ARG A 146 20.83 12.28 2.48
C ARG A 146 22.22 11.74 2.76
N ASN A 147 22.30 10.45 3.13
CA ASN A 147 23.53 9.70 3.33
C ASN A 147 23.36 8.26 2.86
N ALA A 148 24.40 7.43 2.98
CA ALA A 148 24.34 6.03 2.56
C ALA A 148 23.25 5.25 3.31
N LEU A 149 23.09 5.49 4.61
CA LEU A 149 22.09 4.82 5.44
C LEU A 149 20.66 5.17 5.01
N THR A 150 20.37 6.46 4.77
CA THR A 150 19.03 6.87 4.31
C THR A 150 18.72 6.36 2.90
N SER A 151 19.74 6.18 2.05
CA SER A 151 19.57 5.56 0.73
C SER A 151 19.24 4.07 0.84
N VAL A 152 19.85 3.36 1.78
CA VAL A 152 19.51 1.96 2.06
C VAL A 152 18.10 1.85 2.64
N LEU A 153 17.73 2.72 3.59
CA LEU A 153 16.38 2.78 4.15
C LEU A 153 15.32 3.02 3.06
N ASP A 154 15.57 3.94 2.11
CA ASP A 154 14.65 4.19 0.99
C ASP A 154 14.42 2.94 0.14
N VAL A 155 15.45 2.12 -0.09
CA VAL A 155 15.32 0.86 -0.82
C VAL A 155 14.60 -0.20 0.02
N LEU A 156 15.00 -0.38 1.28
CA LEU A 156 14.40 -1.38 2.17
C LEU A 156 12.91 -1.16 2.40
N THR A 157 12.51 0.10 2.55
CA THR A 157 11.09 0.45 2.75
C THR A 157 10.22 0.18 1.51
N MET A 158 10.83 -0.05 0.32
CA MET A 158 10.08 -0.42 -0.88
C MET A 158 9.84 -1.92 -1.02
N PHE A 159 10.59 -2.77 -0.31
CA PHE A 159 10.42 -4.23 -0.41
C PHE A 159 9.00 -4.72 -0.12
N PRO A 160 8.30 -4.25 0.93
CA PRO A 160 6.93 -4.68 1.19
C PRO A 160 5.94 -4.32 0.09
N TYR A 161 6.24 -3.31 -0.73
CA TYR A 161 5.44 -2.95 -1.90
C TYR A 161 5.67 -3.90 -3.07
N ILE A 162 6.90 -4.35 -3.25
CA ILE A 162 7.34 -5.20 -4.38
C ILE A 162 6.92 -6.64 -4.15
N ILE A 163 6.99 -7.10 -2.89
CA ILE A 163 6.69 -8.49 -2.53
C ILE A 163 5.19 -8.74 -2.61
N PRO A 164 4.74 -9.78 -3.31
CA PRO A 164 3.33 -10.19 -3.32
C PRO A 164 2.79 -10.41 -1.91
N GLY A 165 1.56 -9.96 -1.66
CA GLY A 165 0.99 -10.00 -0.30
C GLY A 165 0.90 -11.37 0.33
N SER A 166 0.66 -12.42 -0.47
CA SER A 166 0.66 -13.81 0.00
C SER A 166 2.04 -14.25 0.49
N VAL A 167 3.10 -13.89 -0.26
CA VAL A 167 4.48 -14.20 0.10
C VAL A 167 4.88 -13.47 1.38
N LEU A 168 4.54 -12.18 1.48
CA LEU A 168 4.80 -11.39 2.69
C LEU A 168 4.07 -11.96 3.91
N GLY A 169 2.80 -12.34 3.77
CA GLY A 169 2.01 -12.96 4.84
C GLY A 169 2.61 -14.27 5.33
N ILE A 170 3.02 -15.15 4.42
CA ILE A 170 3.69 -16.41 4.75
C ILE A 170 5.03 -16.12 5.46
N SER A 171 5.82 -15.17 4.96
CA SER A 171 7.08 -14.77 5.58
C SER A 171 6.90 -14.27 7.01
N PHE A 172 5.83 -13.50 7.29
CA PHE A 172 5.50 -13.08 8.66
C PHE A 172 5.12 -14.24 9.56
N LEU A 173 4.34 -15.21 9.06
CA LEU A 173 4.00 -16.39 9.83
C LEU A 173 5.26 -17.15 10.24
N TYR A 174 6.20 -17.38 9.32
CA TYR A 174 7.45 -18.07 9.67
C TYR A 174 8.34 -17.25 10.60
N ALA A 175 8.52 -15.97 10.32
CA ALA A 175 9.42 -15.13 11.09
C ALA A 175 8.94 -14.88 12.53
N PHE A 176 7.62 -14.86 12.74
CA PHE A 176 7.01 -14.45 14.00
C PHE A 176 6.16 -15.54 14.69
N ASN A 177 6.28 -16.79 14.26
CA ASN A 177 5.58 -17.92 14.91
C ASN A 177 6.49 -18.76 15.82
N GLY A 178 7.73 -18.35 16.02
CA GLY A 178 8.72 -19.03 16.85
C GLY A 178 9.50 -18.08 17.75
N PRO A 179 10.33 -18.62 18.68
CA PRO A 179 11.23 -17.80 19.50
C PRO A 179 12.17 -16.97 18.63
N PRO A 180 12.54 -15.75 19.04
CA PRO A 180 12.14 -15.06 20.27
C PRO A 180 10.79 -14.33 20.18
N PHE A 181 10.16 -14.20 19.02
CA PHE A 181 8.99 -13.38 18.76
C PHE A 181 7.77 -14.25 18.46
N MET A 182 7.11 -14.76 19.47
CA MET A 182 5.87 -15.55 19.34
C MET A 182 4.67 -14.62 19.14
N LEU A 183 4.55 -13.99 17.98
CA LEU A 183 3.47 -13.06 17.65
C LEU A 183 2.33 -13.72 16.85
N GLY A 184 2.49 -14.98 16.43
CA GLY A 184 1.46 -15.72 15.70
C GLY A 184 0.12 -15.72 16.44
N GLY A 185 -0.97 -15.44 15.73
CA GLY A 185 -2.32 -15.39 16.30
C GLY A 185 -2.64 -14.14 17.15
N THR A 186 -1.72 -13.18 17.27
CA THR A 186 -1.94 -11.95 18.06
C THR A 186 -2.41 -10.79 17.18
N VAL A 187 -3.06 -9.79 17.83
CA VAL A 187 -3.40 -8.51 17.17
C VAL A 187 -2.16 -7.78 16.66
N LEU A 188 -1.05 -7.93 17.40
CA LEU A 188 0.19 -7.21 17.11
C LEU A 188 0.76 -7.56 15.73
N ILE A 189 0.76 -8.85 15.35
CA ILE A 189 1.25 -9.25 14.02
C ILE A 189 0.39 -8.67 12.90
N ILE A 190 -0.92 -8.53 13.11
CA ILE A 190 -1.84 -7.93 12.13
C ILE A 190 -1.51 -6.45 11.96
N VAL A 191 -1.36 -5.71 13.04
CA VAL A 191 -1.04 -4.27 13.00
C VAL A 191 0.33 -4.03 12.37
N ILE A 192 1.35 -4.83 12.73
CA ILE A 192 2.70 -4.75 12.13
C ILE A 192 2.63 -5.03 10.64
N SER A 193 1.95 -6.09 10.23
CA SER A 193 1.80 -6.49 8.83
C SER A 193 1.12 -5.40 8.00
N LEU A 194 0.01 -4.83 8.50
CA LEU A 194 -0.69 -3.71 7.87
C LEU A 194 0.21 -2.48 7.76
N SER A 195 0.93 -2.14 8.84
CA SER A 195 1.82 -0.98 8.88
C SER A 195 2.96 -1.12 7.88
N ILE A 196 3.68 -2.23 7.88
CA ILE A 196 4.81 -2.47 6.99
C ILE A 196 4.36 -2.45 5.52
N ARG A 197 3.22 -3.06 5.21
CA ARG A 197 2.70 -3.12 3.84
C ARG A 197 2.24 -1.75 3.32
N ARG A 198 1.74 -0.87 4.19
CA ARG A 198 1.21 0.45 3.80
C ARG A 198 2.25 1.57 3.87
N MET A 199 3.33 1.36 4.62
CA MET A 199 4.40 2.35 4.82
C MET A 199 5.01 2.90 3.52
N PRO A 200 5.27 2.11 2.46
CA PRO A 200 5.84 2.62 1.21
C PRO A 200 5.03 3.73 0.57
N TYR A 201 3.69 3.64 0.62
CA TYR A 201 2.80 4.66 0.04
C TYR A 201 2.95 6.01 0.75
N THR A 202 2.95 6.00 2.09
CA THR A 202 3.13 7.21 2.89
C THR A 202 4.52 7.79 2.72
N ILE A 203 5.56 6.96 2.70
CA ILE A 203 6.93 7.42 2.46
C ILE A 203 7.02 8.10 1.09
N ARG A 204 6.47 7.52 0.02
CA ARG A 204 6.54 8.11 -1.32
C ARG A 204 5.79 9.43 -1.43
N SER A 205 4.57 9.51 -0.92
CA SER A 205 3.81 10.76 -0.93
C SER A 205 4.46 11.84 -0.08
N SER A 206 4.91 11.50 1.13
CA SER A 206 5.60 12.45 2.02
C SER A 206 6.94 12.91 1.43
N THR A 207 7.73 12.02 0.83
CA THR A 207 8.98 12.37 0.16
C THR A 207 8.76 13.35 -0.99
N ALA A 208 7.69 13.14 -1.78
CA ALA A 208 7.33 14.03 -2.88
C ALA A 208 6.95 15.44 -2.36
N ILE A 209 6.18 15.52 -1.27
CA ILE A 209 5.74 16.79 -0.68
C ILE A 209 6.94 17.51 -0.02
N ILE A 210 7.70 16.82 0.85
CA ILE A 210 8.85 17.39 1.55
C ILE A 210 9.91 17.86 0.55
N GLY A 211 10.09 17.15 -0.57
CA GLY A 211 11.01 17.55 -1.63
C GLY A 211 10.61 18.84 -2.37
N GLN A 212 9.34 19.23 -2.32
CA GLN A 212 8.85 20.50 -2.90
C GLN A 212 8.98 21.69 -1.96
N ILE A 213 9.12 21.45 -0.65
CA ILE A 213 9.31 22.51 0.35
C ILE A 213 10.76 22.99 0.29
N SER A 214 10.94 24.29 0.09
CA SER A 214 12.28 24.90 0.10
C SER A 214 12.95 24.79 1.47
N PRO A 215 14.24 24.44 1.56
CA PRO A 215 15.00 24.46 2.81
C PRO A 215 14.95 25.81 3.54
N SER A 216 14.83 26.91 2.80
CA SER A 216 14.73 28.28 3.37
C SER A 216 13.52 28.46 4.29
N VAL A 217 12.45 27.68 4.13
CA VAL A 217 11.30 27.72 5.04
C VAL A 217 11.67 27.15 6.42
N GLU A 218 12.47 26.10 6.45
CA GLU A 218 12.96 25.49 7.70
C GLU A 218 13.97 26.40 8.40
N GLU A 219 14.86 27.06 7.63
CA GLU A 219 15.82 28.05 8.14
C GLU A 219 15.10 29.26 8.72
N ALA A 220 14.06 29.77 8.07
CA ALA A 220 13.26 30.89 8.57
C ALA A 220 12.57 30.52 9.91
N LEU A 221 12.04 29.31 10.04
CA LEU A 221 11.46 28.83 11.30
C LEU A 221 12.51 28.74 12.43
N SER A 222 13.72 28.29 12.11
CA SER A 222 14.81 28.23 13.10
C SER A 222 15.26 29.64 13.57
N LEU A 223 15.25 30.63 12.69
CA LEU A 223 15.57 32.00 13.00
C LEU A 223 14.51 32.64 13.91
N ILE A 224 13.24 32.33 13.74
CA ILE A 224 12.16 32.83 14.59
C ILE A 224 12.31 32.33 16.03
N HIS A 225 12.72 31.08 16.22
CA HIS A 225 12.97 30.53 17.55
C HIS A 225 14.25 31.02 18.22
N ILE A 226 15.26 31.48 17.44
CA ILE A 226 16.51 32.03 17.98
C ILE A 226 16.36 33.51 18.32
N SER A 227 15.37 34.21 17.73
CA SER A 227 15.17 35.65 17.91
C SER A 227 14.22 36.04 19.04
N GLU A 228 13.79 35.13 19.90
CA GLU A 228 13.19 35.50 21.18
C GLU A 228 14.30 36.04 22.11
N PRO A 229 14.46 37.36 22.26
CA PRO A 229 15.37 37.85 23.26
C PRO A 229 14.80 37.50 24.62
N THR A 230 15.54 36.75 25.39
CA THR A 230 15.33 36.61 26.83
C THR A 230 15.32 38.06 27.40
N ARG A 231 14.12 38.66 27.53
CA ARG A 231 13.95 39.85 28.33
C ARG A 231 14.07 39.42 29.79
N LEU A 232 15.28 39.65 30.35
CA LEU A 232 15.50 39.82 31.77
C LEU A 232 14.87 41.12 32.23
#